data_e85a37367ecd39256aa8edf7a648ab52
#
_entry.id   e85a37367ecd39256aa8edf7a648ab52
#
_cell.length_a   1.000
_cell.length_b   1.000
_cell.length_c   1.000
_cell.angle_alpha   90.00
_cell.angle_beta   90.00
_cell.angle_gamma   90.00
#
_symmetry.space_group_name_H-M   'P 1'
#
loop_
_entity.id
_entity.type
_entity.pdbx_description
1 polymer ?
#
loop_
_entity_poly.entity_id
_entity_poly.type
_entity_poly.pdbx_seq_one_letter_code
_entity_poly.pdbx_strand_id
1 'polypeptide(L)'
;MTRVAAVDCGTNSIRLLIHDTETGEVCRRNAIVRLGQGVDETGKFAPEAIERTRVALADYVDEMQRENVTRVRMVATSATRDASNREDFFAMTRELLGNIQPGVEAEVISGEEEAALSFAGATADLDPERGPFCVIDLGGGSTEFVMQTADQLHAVSTQMGCVRITERFMRTDPPTAEETAAARDYINERIVEAGEVVPFAQTNTFVGCAGTFTTLSALAQNLDSYDPKRIHMSELSFARI
;
A
#
# COMPACT_ATOMS: atom_id res chain seq x y z
N MET A 1 14.97 -3.61 -25.63
CA MET A 1 14.70 -3.00 -24.31
C MET A 1 13.23 -2.63 -24.25
N THR A 2 12.49 -3.24 -23.34
CA THR A 2 11.07 -2.92 -23.14
C THR A 2 10.90 -2.38 -21.74
N ARG A 3 10.48 -1.10 -21.64
CA ARG A 3 10.16 -0.48 -20.35
C ARG A 3 8.67 -0.58 -20.08
N VAL A 4 8.36 -1.04 -18.89
CA VAL A 4 7.01 -1.19 -18.39
C VAL A 4 6.86 -0.39 -17.09
N ALA A 5 5.65 0.05 -16.80
CA ALA A 5 5.34 0.76 -15.57
C ALA A 5 4.25 0.05 -14.77
N ALA A 6 4.39 0.09 -13.46
CA ALA A 6 3.35 -0.25 -12.51
C ALA A 6 3.02 0.99 -11.67
N VAL A 7 1.72 1.28 -11.53
CA VAL A 7 1.21 2.33 -10.64
C VAL A 7 0.34 1.68 -9.58
N ASP A 8 0.65 1.92 -8.32
CA ASP A 8 -0.14 1.49 -7.17
C ASP A 8 -0.81 2.71 -6.52
N CYS A 9 -2.13 2.74 -6.54
CA CYS A 9 -2.92 3.83 -5.96
C CYS A 9 -3.67 3.34 -4.73
N GLY A 10 -3.06 3.55 -3.58
CA GLY A 10 -3.63 3.22 -2.29
C GLY A 10 -4.50 4.33 -1.69
N THR A 11 -4.99 4.11 -0.48
CA THR A 11 -5.79 5.08 0.27
C THR A 11 -5.04 6.38 0.56
N ASN A 12 -3.74 6.31 0.85
CA ASN A 12 -2.94 7.46 1.26
C ASN A 12 -1.95 7.96 0.20
N SER A 13 -1.38 7.06 -0.57
CA SER A 13 -0.30 7.35 -1.49
C SER A 13 -0.49 6.72 -2.86
N ILE A 14 0.10 7.34 -3.88
CA ILE A 14 0.25 6.77 -5.21
C ILE A 14 1.74 6.53 -5.48
N ARG A 15 2.07 5.38 -6.06
CA ARG A 15 3.44 4.95 -6.32
C ARG A 15 3.62 4.62 -7.77
N LEU A 16 4.80 4.93 -8.32
CA LEU A 16 5.23 4.54 -9.66
C LEU A 16 6.49 3.70 -9.56
N LEU A 17 6.52 2.60 -10.29
CA LEU A 17 7.72 1.84 -10.60
C LEU A 17 7.85 1.74 -12.13
N ILE A 18 8.98 2.17 -12.68
CA ILE A 18 9.36 1.91 -14.06
C ILE A 18 10.48 0.86 -14.05
N HIS A 19 10.27 -0.19 -14.82
CA HIS A 19 11.18 -1.33 -14.89
C HIS A 19 11.56 -1.59 -16.35
N ASP A 20 12.85 -1.73 -16.59
CA ASP A 20 13.39 -2.20 -17.87
C ASP A 20 13.62 -3.70 -17.75
N THR A 21 13.12 -4.46 -18.74
CA THR A 21 13.16 -5.93 -18.70
C THR A 21 14.58 -6.52 -18.76
N GLU A 22 15.58 -5.73 -19.10
CA GLU A 22 16.98 -6.17 -19.22
C GLU A 22 17.86 -5.61 -18.08
N THR A 23 17.62 -4.37 -17.66
CA THR A 23 18.49 -3.66 -16.69
C THR A 23 17.88 -3.50 -15.30
N GLY A 24 16.59 -3.83 -15.12
CA GLY A 24 15.91 -3.75 -13.84
C GLY A 24 15.23 -2.42 -13.56
N GLU A 25 15.18 -1.99 -12.29
CA GLU A 25 14.52 -0.75 -11.87
C GLU A 25 15.15 0.48 -12.51
N VAL A 26 14.34 1.30 -13.17
CA VAL A 26 14.73 2.56 -13.79
C VAL A 26 14.35 3.74 -12.90
N CYS A 27 13.14 3.71 -12.35
CA CYS A 27 12.60 4.83 -11.60
C CYS A 27 11.57 4.33 -10.58
N ARG A 28 11.61 4.88 -9.37
CA ARG A 28 10.61 4.68 -8.33
C ARG A 28 10.19 6.03 -7.77
N ARG A 29 8.89 6.26 -7.68
CA ARG A 29 8.29 7.48 -7.10
C ARG A 29 7.21 7.13 -6.09
N ASN A 30 6.99 8.04 -5.16
CA ASN A 30 5.90 7.97 -4.19
C ASN A 30 5.39 9.39 -3.93
N ALA A 31 4.07 9.57 -3.95
CA ALA A 31 3.42 10.83 -3.61
C ALA A 31 2.26 10.59 -2.65
N ILE A 32 2.12 11.46 -1.66
CA ILE A 32 1.01 11.42 -0.70
C ILE A 32 -0.15 12.21 -1.30
N VAL A 33 -1.22 11.50 -1.70
CA VAL A 33 -2.40 12.09 -2.35
C VAL A 33 -3.65 12.08 -1.47
N ARG A 34 -3.66 11.21 -0.43
CA ARG A 34 -4.79 11.06 0.50
C ARG A 34 -6.12 10.84 -0.23
N LEU A 35 -6.11 9.95 -1.24
CA LEU A 35 -7.30 9.65 -2.05
C LEU A 35 -8.47 9.19 -1.19
N GLY A 36 -8.20 8.40 -0.16
CA GLY A 36 -9.21 7.85 0.75
C GLY A 36 -9.65 8.79 1.87
N GLN A 37 -9.20 10.05 1.89
CA GLN A 37 -9.60 11.00 2.93
C GLN A 37 -11.12 11.15 3.00
N GLY A 38 -11.71 10.86 4.17
CA GLY A 38 -13.14 10.93 4.41
C GLY A 38 -13.99 9.84 3.74
N VAL A 39 -13.41 8.87 3.04
CA VAL A 39 -14.16 7.79 2.40
C VAL A 39 -14.83 6.87 3.43
N ASP A 40 -14.19 6.62 4.56
CA ASP A 40 -14.77 5.77 5.61
C ASP A 40 -16.09 6.34 6.18
N GLU A 41 -16.21 7.67 6.23
CA GLU A 41 -17.40 8.37 6.73
C GLU A 41 -18.45 8.59 5.62
N THR A 42 -18.01 8.99 4.44
CA THR A 42 -18.90 9.47 3.37
C THR A 42 -19.25 8.42 2.31
N GLY A 43 -18.42 7.38 2.19
CA GLY A 43 -18.48 6.41 1.09
C GLY A 43 -18.17 7.02 -0.28
N LYS A 44 -17.47 8.17 -0.33
CA LYS A 44 -17.16 8.89 -1.58
C LYS A 44 -15.78 9.51 -1.54
N PHE A 45 -15.14 9.59 -2.70
CA PHE A 45 -13.97 10.42 -2.89
C PHE A 45 -14.34 11.91 -2.82
N ALA A 46 -13.53 12.69 -2.10
CA ALA A 46 -13.60 14.13 -2.15
C ALA A 46 -13.02 14.65 -3.48
N PRO A 47 -13.62 15.66 -4.13
CA PRO A 47 -13.11 16.22 -5.40
C PRO A 47 -11.64 16.65 -5.32
N GLU A 48 -11.23 17.22 -4.19
CA GLU A 48 -9.85 17.67 -3.95
C GLU A 48 -8.88 16.49 -3.85
N ALA A 49 -9.34 15.33 -3.38
CA ALA A 49 -8.52 14.11 -3.31
C ALA A 49 -8.31 13.51 -4.71
N ILE A 50 -9.35 13.49 -5.55
CA ILE A 50 -9.23 13.13 -6.97
C ILE A 50 -8.26 14.09 -7.68
N GLU A 51 -8.38 15.39 -7.46
CA GLU A 51 -7.51 16.37 -8.11
C GLU A 51 -6.04 16.24 -7.66
N ARG A 52 -5.75 16.01 -6.37
CA ARG A 52 -4.39 15.72 -5.91
C ARG A 52 -3.82 14.48 -6.59
N THR A 53 -4.65 13.45 -6.74
CA THR A 53 -4.26 12.19 -7.41
C THR A 53 -4.04 12.41 -8.90
N ARG A 54 -4.88 13.23 -9.55
CA ARG A 54 -4.74 13.61 -10.96
C ARG A 54 -3.40 14.31 -11.22
N VAL A 55 -3.03 15.27 -10.38
CA VAL A 55 -1.75 15.99 -10.50
C VAL A 55 -0.57 15.03 -10.37
N ALA A 56 -0.57 14.18 -9.34
CA ALA A 56 0.51 13.22 -9.13
C ALA A 56 0.60 12.18 -10.28
N LEU A 57 -0.54 11.71 -10.80
CA LEU A 57 -0.56 10.77 -11.92
C LEU A 57 -0.10 11.44 -13.22
N ALA A 58 -0.42 12.70 -13.45
CA ALA A 58 0.07 13.45 -14.60
C ALA A 58 1.60 13.55 -14.59
N ASP A 59 2.21 13.88 -13.44
CA ASP A 59 3.67 13.88 -13.28
C ASP A 59 4.29 12.50 -13.58
N TYR A 60 3.58 11.42 -13.18
CA TYR A 60 4.02 10.05 -13.47
C TYR A 60 3.91 9.69 -14.95
N VAL A 61 2.87 10.17 -15.63
CA VAL A 61 2.71 10.00 -17.09
C VAL A 61 3.84 10.72 -17.84
N ASP A 62 4.19 11.93 -17.43
CA ASP A 62 5.32 12.67 -17.99
C ASP A 62 6.65 11.91 -17.78
N GLU A 63 6.84 11.30 -16.61
CA GLU A 63 8.02 10.46 -16.33
C GLU A 63 8.03 9.21 -17.22
N MET A 64 6.88 8.51 -17.33
CA MET A 64 6.73 7.35 -18.22
C MET A 64 7.03 7.68 -19.67
N GLN A 65 6.60 8.85 -20.17
CA GLN A 65 6.90 9.31 -21.54
C GLN A 65 8.39 9.59 -21.72
N ARG A 66 9.03 10.29 -20.78
CA ARG A 66 10.48 10.54 -20.82
C ARG A 66 11.28 9.25 -20.84
N GLU A 67 10.82 8.24 -20.13
CA GLU A 67 11.48 6.93 -20.05
C GLU A 67 11.04 5.96 -21.18
N ASN A 68 10.23 6.43 -22.15
CA ASN A 68 9.74 5.62 -23.27
C ASN A 68 9.03 4.34 -22.81
N VAL A 69 8.22 4.42 -21.76
CA VAL A 69 7.38 3.31 -21.31
C VAL A 69 6.32 3.00 -22.35
N THR A 70 6.14 1.73 -22.68
CA THR A 70 5.19 1.27 -23.70
C THR A 70 3.99 0.52 -23.15
N ARG A 71 4.08 0.08 -21.89
CA ARG A 71 2.98 -0.61 -21.18
C ARG A 71 2.91 -0.13 -19.75
N VAL A 72 1.69 0.08 -19.28
CA VAL A 72 1.41 0.47 -17.90
C VAL A 72 0.26 -0.36 -17.35
N ARG A 73 0.40 -0.79 -16.10
CA ARG A 73 -0.70 -1.32 -15.27
C ARG A 73 -0.86 -0.42 -14.06
N MET A 74 -2.06 0.05 -13.81
CA MET A 74 -2.40 0.79 -12.61
C MET A 74 -3.41 0.00 -11.79
N VAL A 75 -3.08 -0.28 -10.55
CA VAL A 75 -3.99 -0.90 -9.58
C VAL A 75 -4.47 0.13 -8.58
N ALA A 76 -5.72 -0.02 -8.14
CA ALA A 76 -6.34 0.78 -7.09
C ALA A 76 -6.93 -0.14 -6.02
N THR A 77 -6.81 0.25 -4.75
CA THR A 77 -7.04 -0.66 -3.63
C THR A 77 -8.19 -0.21 -2.72
N SER A 78 -8.07 -0.34 -1.41
CA SER A 78 -9.13 -0.20 -0.41
C SER A 78 -10.04 1.02 -0.61
N ALA A 79 -9.51 2.24 -0.70
CA ALA A 79 -10.33 3.44 -0.85
C ALA A 79 -11.20 3.42 -2.11
N THR A 80 -10.69 2.85 -3.21
CA THR A 80 -11.44 2.73 -4.47
C THR A 80 -12.48 1.63 -4.42
N ARG A 81 -12.23 0.55 -3.65
CA ARG A 81 -13.27 -0.46 -3.37
C ARG A 81 -14.48 0.14 -2.65
N ASP A 82 -14.21 1.03 -1.69
CA ASP A 82 -15.22 1.60 -0.80
C ASP A 82 -15.97 2.80 -1.42
N ALA A 83 -15.39 3.50 -2.39
CA ALA A 83 -15.96 4.70 -2.95
C ALA A 83 -17.07 4.42 -3.97
N SER A 84 -18.26 5.03 -3.78
CA SER A 84 -19.40 4.92 -4.67
C SER A 84 -19.29 5.78 -5.95
N ASN A 85 -18.50 6.86 -5.93
CA ASN A 85 -18.23 7.75 -7.07
C ASN A 85 -16.90 7.45 -7.78
N ARG A 86 -16.46 6.20 -7.75
CA ARG A 86 -15.18 5.78 -8.35
C ARG A 86 -15.10 5.95 -9.87
N GLU A 87 -16.22 6.15 -10.55
CA GLU A 87 -16.22 6.39 -12.02
C GLU A 87 -15.49 7.69 -12.39
N ASP A 88 -15.58 8.74 -11.56
CA ASP A 88 -14.82 9.98 -11.78
C ASP A 88 -13.30 9.72 -11.75
N PHE A 89 -12.86 8.85 -10.84
CA PHE A 89 -11.47 8.41 -10.76
C PHE A 89 -11.06 7.58 -11.98
N PHE A 90 -11.89 6.64 -12.43
CA PHE A 90 -11.59 5.85 -13.64
C PHE A 90 -11.52 6.71 -14.90
N ALA A 91 -12.44 7.66 -15.07
CA ALA A 91 -12.42 8.57 -16.20
C ALA A 91 -11.10 9.37 -16.25
N MET A 92 -10.67 9.89 -15.10
CA MET A 92 -9.40 10.61 -14.96
C MET A 92 -8.19 9.72 -15.29
N THR A 93 -8.15 8.48 -14.77
CA THR A 93 -7.04 7.57 -15.04
C THR A 93 -6.99 7.13 -16.51
N ARG A 94 -8.14 6.88 -17.14
CA ARG A 94 -8.26 6.55 -18.57
C ARG A 94 -7.71 7.67 -19.45
N GLU A 95 -8.05 8.92 -19.15
CA GLU A 95 -7.53 10.09 -19.86
C GLU A 95 -6.00 10.18 -19.79
N LEU A 96 -5.44 10.06 -18.60
CA LEU A 96 -4.01 10.24 -18.38
C LEU A 96 -3.19 9.04 -18.90
N LEU A 97 -3.56 7.81 -18.53
CA LEU A 97 -2.83 6.60 -18.92
C LEU A 97 -2.99 6.29 -20.40
N GLY A 98 -4.06 6.76 -21.05
CA GLY A 98 -4.26 6.66 -22.49
C GLY A 98 -3.15 7.31 -23.32
N ASN A 99 -2.39 8.25 -22.75
CA ASN A 99 -1.21 8.86 -23.37
C ASN A 99 0.00 7.90 -23.43
N ILE A 100 0.01 6.84 -22.62
CA ILE A 100 1.05 5.80 -22.63
C ILE A 100 0.55 4.59 -23.42
N GLN A 101 -0.66 4.13 -23.10
CA GLN A 101 -1.24 2.95 -23.71
C GLN A 101 -2.74 3.17 -23.89
N PRO A 102 -3.23 3.30 -25.16
CA PRO A 102 -4.64 3.51 -25.43
C PRO A 102 -5.54 2.45 -24.80
N GLY A 103 -6.61 2.90 -24.17
CA GLY A 103 -7.64 2.03 -23.55
C GLY A 103 -7.30 1.49 -22.17
N VAL A 104 -6.19 1.91 -21.56
CA VAL A 104 -5.83 1.55 -20.19
C VAL A 104 -6.45 2.53 -19.20
N GLU A 105 -6.95 2.00 -18.10
CA GLU A 105 -7.42 2.72 -16.92
C GLU A 105 -7.00 1.98 -15.65
N ALA A 106 -7.24 2.55 -14.48
CA ALA A 106 -6.99 1.89 -13.21
C ALA A 106 -7.91 0.66 -13.02
N GLU A 107 -7.34 -0.41 -12.50
CA GLU A 107 -8.05 -1.64 -12.13
C GLU A 107 -8.26 -1.67 -10.62
N VAL A 108 -9.48 -1.91 -10.15
CA VAL A 108 -9.71 -2.18 -8.73
C VAL A 108 -9.42 -3.65 -8.47
N ILE A 109 -8.41 -3.91 -7.66
CA ILE A 109 -8.04 -5.28 -7.26
C ILE A 109 -8.69 -5.67 -5.93
N SER A 110 -8.94 -6.96 -5.75
CA SER A 110 -9.42 -7.50 -4.48
C SER A 110 -8.32 -7.42 -3.40
N GLY A 111 -8.73 -7.52 -2.12
CA GLY A 111 -7.76 -7.60 -1.02
C GLY A 111 -6.85 -8.83 -1.10
N GLU A 112 -7.35 -9.93 -1.64
CA GLU A 112 -6.59 -11.17 -1.87
C GLU A 112 -5.52 -10.98 -2.96
N GLU A 113 -5.87 -10.32 -4.07
CA GLU A 113 -4.91 -10.00 -5.12
C GLU A 113 -3.86 -8.99 -4.63
N GLU A 114 -4.29 -7.94 -3.92
CA GLU A 114 -3.40 -6.97 -3.28
C GLU A 114 -2.39 -7.67 -2.35
N ALA A 115 -2.89 -8.57 -1.51
CA ALA A 115 -2.09 -9.40 -0.60
C ALA A 115 -1.08 -10.27 -1.36
N ALA A 116 -1.49 -10.96 -2.42
CA ALA A 116 -0.60 -11.80 -3.21
C ALA A 116 0.50 -10.99 -3.92
N LEU A 117 0.17 -9.81 -4.45
CA LEU A 117 1.14 -8.90 -5.06
C LEU A 117 2.13 -8.34 -4.03
N SER A 118 1.64 -7.93 -2.86
CA SER A 118 2.48 -7.47 -1.75
C SER A 118 3.43 -8.56 -1.28
N PHE A 119 2.95 -9.81 -1.12
CA PHE A 119 3.79 -10.95 -0.75
C PHE A 119 4.90 -11.18 -1.78
N ALA A 120 4.55 -11.28 -3.06
CA ALA A 120 5.50 -11.52 -4.13
C ALA A 120 6.58 -10.43 -4.20
N GLY A 121 6.17 -9.15 -4.08
CA GLY A 121 7.10 -8.02 -4.10
C GLY A 121 7.99 -7.92 -2.86
N ALA A 122 7.42 -8.20 -1.67
CA ALA A 122 8.14 -8.06 -0.40
C ALA A 122 9.15 -9.19 -0.15
N THR A 123 8.94 -10.36 -0.74
CA THR A 123 9.80 -11.54 -0.51
C THR A 123 10.78 -11.82 -1.64
N ALA A 124 10.70 -11.09 -2.76
CA ALA A 124 11.49 -11.36 -3.96
C ALA A 124 13.01 -11.37 -3.72
N ASP A 125 13.49 -10.48 -2.85
CA ASP A 125 14.92 -10.30 -2.56
C ASP A 125 15.33 -10.90 -1.20
N LEU A 126 14.40 -11.59 -0.50
CA LEU A 126 14.69 -12.22 0.78
C LEU A 126 15.33 -13.62 0.61
N ASP A 127 16.22 -13.96 1.53
CA ASP A 127 16.77 -15.31 1.62
C ASP A 127 15.65 -16.30 2.00
N PRO A 128 15.32 -17.28 1.13
CA PRO A 128 14.27 -18.26 1.39
C PRO A 128 14.47 -19.08 2.69
N GLU A 129 15.72 -19.26 3.13
CA GLU A 129 16.03 -19.98 4.36
C GLU A 129 15.54 -19.29 5.63
N ARG A 130 15.21 -17.99 5.53
CA ARG A 130 14.61 -17.20 6.63
C ARG A 130 13.09 -17.34 6.74
N GLY A 131 12.46 -18.03 5.78
CA GLY A 131 11.03 -18.33 5.80
C GLY A 131 10.66 -19.44 6.79
N PRO A 132 9.36 -19.68 7.04
CA PRO A 132 8.21 -19.00 6.40
C PRO A 132 8.09 -17.52 6.75
N PHE A 133 7.77 -16.72 5.72
CA PHE A 133 7.54 -15.27 5.87
C PHE A 133 6.06 -14.98 6.11
N CYS A 134 5.78 -14.06 7.03
CA CYS A 134 4.48 -13.40 7.10
C CYS A 134 4.67 -11.94 6.69
N VAL A 135 4.12 -11.56 5.55
CA VAL A 135 4.10 -10.17 5.08
C VAL A 135 2.90 -9.45 5.70
N ILE A 136 3.15 -8.28 6.27
CA ILE A 136 2.14 -7.37 6.81
C ILE A 136 2.24 -6.08 6.03
N ASP A 137 1.27 -5.80 5.16
CA ASP A 137 1.16 -4.55 4.41
C ASP A 137 0.15 -3.64 5.13
N LEU A 138 0.66 -2.73 5.96
CA LEU A 138 -0.16 -1.80 6.73
C LEU A 138 -0.38 -0.52 5.93
N GLY A 139 -1.44 -0.53 5.13
CA GLY A 139 -1.85 0.57 4.28
C GLY A 139 -2.64 1.67 5.01
N GLY A 140 -3.23 2.57 4.22
CA GLY A 140 -4.07 3.65 4.78
C GLY A 140 -5.48 3.18 5.15
N GLY A 141 -6.12 2.36 4.33
CA GLY A 141 -7.50 1.89 4.52
C GLY A 141 -7.61 0.47 5.07
N SER A 142 -6.71 -0.39 4.66
CA SER A 142 -6.66 -1.82 5.01
C SER A 142 -5.28 -2.24 5.50
N THR A 143 -5.20 -3.44 6.05
CA THR A 143 -3.96 -4.15 6.36
C THR A 143 -4.08 -5.58 5.85
N GLU A 144 -3.17 -5.98 5.00
CA GLU A 144 -3.06 -7.31 4.45
C GLU A 144 -2.08 -8.13 5.29
N PHE A 145 -2.48 -9.37 5.62
CA PHE A 145 -1.61 -10.39 6.22
C PHE A 145 -1.48 -11.54 5.25
N VAL A 146 -0.26 -11.88 4.88
CA VAL A 146 0.00 -12.91 3.88
C VAL A 146 1.12 -13.81 4.32
N MET A 147 0.89 -15.11 4.25
CA MET A 147 1.87 -16.13 4.59
C MET A 147 1.79 -17.29 3.61
N GLN A 148 2.93 -17.65 3.03
CA GLN A 148 3.05 -18.88 2.26
C GLN A 148 3.52 -20.02 3.18
N THR A 149 2.69 -21.05 3.30
CA THR A 149 3.10 -22.32 3.86
C THR A 149 3.53 -23.28 2.75
N ALA A 150 3.98 -24.49 3.10
CA ALA A 150 4.34 -25.50 2.11
C ALA A 150 3.17 -25.85 1.17
N ASP A 151 1.94 -25.78 1.68
CA ASP A 151 0.76 -26.28 0.98
C ASP A 151 -0.04 -25.18 0.27
N GLN A 152 -0.07 -23.95 0.82
CA GLN A 152 -0.91 -22.89 0.27
C GLN A 152 -0.48 -21.48 0.69
N LEU A 153 -0.98 -20.48 -0.05
CA LEU A 153 -0.94 -19.07 0.33
C LEU A 153 -2.15 -18.76 1.21
N HIS A 154 -1.88 -18.31 2.44
CA HIS A 154 -2.88 -17.78 3.36
C HIS A 154 -2.87 -16.25 3.24
N ALA A 155 -3.98 -15.65 2.91
CA ALA A 155 -4.09 -14.21 2.75
C ALA A 155 -5.42 -13.69 3.30
N VAL A 156 -5.37 -12.57 4.00
CA VAL A 156 -6.56 -11.85 4.46
C VAL A 156 -6.28 -10.35 4.45
N SER A 157 -7.29 -9.59 4.03
CA SER A 157 -7.30 -8.13 4.11
C SER A 157 -8.28 -7.70 5.21
N THR A 158 -7.79 -6.93 6.16
CA THR A 158 -8.59 -6.42 7.28
C THR A 158 -8.83 -4.92 7.11
N GLN A 159 -9.98 -4.43 7.60
CA GLN A 159 -10.37 -3.02 7.48
C GLN A 159 -9.72 -2.16 8.60
N MET A 160 -8.39 -2.24 8.74
CA MET A 160 -7.62 -1.52 9.75
C MET A 160 -6.35 -0.89 9.16
N GLY A 161 -6.50 0.12 8.32
CA GLY A 161 -5.39 0.94 7.86
C GLY A 161 -5.19 2.18 8.74
N CYS A 162 -4.02 2.80 8.67
CA CYS A 162 -3.67 3.93 9.56
C CYS A 162 -4.60 5.14 9.38
N VAL A 163 -5.02 5.46 8.15
CA VAL A 163 -5.97 6.54 7.89
C VAL A 163 -7.35 6.20 8.46
N ARG A 164 -7.85 5.00 8.17
CA ARG A 164 -9.16 4.54 8.65
C ARG A 164 -9.25 4.55 10.18
N ILE A 165 -8.24 4.03 10.88
CA ILE A 165 -8.20 4.03 12.33
C ILE A 165 -8.18 5.45 12.88
N THR A 166 -7.37 6.33 12.30
CA THR A 166 -7.29 7.74 12.73
C THR A 166 -8.63 8.44 12.53
N GLU A 167 -9.23 8.36 11.35
CA GLU A 167 -10.50 9.04 11.04
C GLU A 167 -11.67 8.49 11.87
N ARG A 168 -11.68 7.19 12.15
CA ARG A 168 -12.78 6.56 12.88
C ARG A 168 -12.72 6.79 14.40
N PHE A 169 -11.53 6.70 14.99
CA PHE A 169 -11.39 6.65 16.45
C PHE A 169 -10.71 7.88 17.04
N MET A 170 -9.81 8.57 16.31
CA MET A 170 -8.99 9.66 16.85
C MET A 170 -9.52 11.00 16.39
N ARG A 171 -10.46 11.57 17.15
CA ARG A 171 -11.15 12.82 16.82
C ARG A 171 -10.52 14.04 17.46
N THR A 172 -9.70 13.84 18.50
CA THR A 172 -8.96 14.90 19.20
C THR A 172 -7.47 14.82 18.90
N ASP A 173 -6.76 15.94 19.06
CA ASP A 173 -5.30 16.02 18.90
C ASP A 173 -4.70 16.72 20.14
N PRO A 174 -3.94 16.00 20.98
CA PRO A 174 -3.69 14.54 20.93
C PRO A 174 -4.93 13.71 21.24
N PRO A 175 -4.97 12.43 20.79
CA PRO A 175 -6.09 11.53 21.08
C PRO A 175 -6.24 11.28 22.60
N THR A 176 -7.48 11.15 23.05
CA THR A 176 -7.77 10.80 24.44
C THR A 176 -7.42 9.35 24.75
N ALA A 177 -7.38 9.01 26.05
CA ALA A 177 -7.17 7.63 26.50
C ALA A 177 -8.31 6.70 26.03
N GLU A 178 -9.55 7.19 26.04
CA GLU A 178 -10.73 6.46 25.59
C GLU A 178 -10.70 6.20 24.08
N GLU A 179 -10.33 7.20 23.28
CA GLU A 179 -10.16 7.07 21.83
C GLU A 179 -9.07 6.04 21.50
N THR A 180 -7.95 6.11 22.21
CA THR A 180 -6.84 5.17 22.06
C THR A 180 -7.24 3.74 22.44
N ALA A 181 -8.02 3.58 23.53
CA ALA A 181 -8.52 2.28 23.95
C ALA A 181 -9.47 1.68 22.91
N ALA A 182 -10.45 2.47 22.43
CA ALA A 182 -11.39 2.02 21.40
C ALA A 182 -10.68 1.61 20.08
N ALA A 183 -9.68 2.38 19.65
CA ALA A 183 -8.86 2.03 18.50
C ALA A 183 -8.11 0.71 18.71
N ARG A 184 -7.51 0.53 19.89
CA ARG A 184 -6.79 -0.70 20.24
C ARG A 184 -7.70 -1.93 20.28
N ASP A 185 -8.88 -1.81 20.86
CA ASP A 185 -9.85 -2.90 20.95
C ASP A 185 -10.27 -3.33 19.52
N TYR A 186 -10.59 -2.39 18.67
CA TYR A 186 -10.90 -2.67 17.26
C TYR A 186 -9.75 -3.36 16.52
N ILE A 187 -8.51 -2.88 16.69
CA ILE A 187 -7.32 -3.47 16.06
C ILE A 187 -7.13 -4.91 16.54
N ASN A 188 -7.27 -5.15 17.85
CA ASN A 188 -7.13 -6.49 18.42
C ASN A 188 -8.16 -7.47 17.86
N GLU A 189 -9.41 -7.06 17.69
CA GLU A 189 -10.44 -7.89 17.04
C GLU A 189 -10.03 -8.27 15.62
N ARG A 190 -9.54 -7.31 14.83
CA ARG A 190 -9.10 -7.57 13.44
C ARG A 190 -7.88 -8.49 13.36
N ILE A 191 -6.95 -8.37 14.32
CA ILE A 191 -5.79 -9.28 14.41
C ILE A 191 -6.23 -10.71 14.76
N VAL A 192 -7.19 -10.86 15.67
CA VAL A 192 -7.75 -12.18 16.01
C VAL A 192 -8.40 -12.81 14.78
N GLU A 193 -9.24 -12.07 14.06
CA GLU A 193 -9.86 -12.54 12.81
C GLU A 193 -8.80 -12.94 11.76
N ALA A 194 -7.74 -12.14 11.60
CA ALA A 194 -6.65 -12.47 10.69
C ALA A 194 -5.95 -13.78 11.11
N GLY A 195 -5.80 -14.02 12.40
CA GLY A 195 -5.21 -15.24 12.95
C GLY A 195 -6.03 -16.52 12.71
N GLU A 196 -7.32 -16.39 12.41
CA GLU A 196 -8.16 -17.54 11.99
C GLU A 196 -7.82 -18.02 10.57
N VAL A 197 -7.24 -17.14 9.73
CA VAL A 197 -6.88 -17.42 8.33
C VAL A 197 -5.39 -17.65 8.19
N VAL A 198 -4.56 -16.79 8.82
CA VAL A 198 -3.10 -16.80 8.67
C VAL A 198 -2.46 -17.46 9.90
N PRO A 199 -1.71 -18.55 9.74
CA PRO A 199 -1.13 -19.30 10.85
C PRO A 199 0.13 -18.60 11.41
N PHE A 200 -0.03 -17.45 12.05
CA PHE A 200 1.07 -16.60 12.57
C PHE A 200 2.10 -17.35 13.42
N ALA A 201 1.67 -18.41 14.15
CA ALA A 201 2.57 -19.22 14.97
C ALA A 201 3.62 -20.00 14.17
N GLN A 202 3.45 -20.14 12.86
CA GLN A 202 4.41 -20.81 11.97
C GLN A 202 5.40 -19.82 11.33
N THR A 203 5.29 -18.53 11.61
CA THR A 203 6.14 -17.49 11.02
C THR A 203 7.52 -17.49 11.65
N ASN A 204 8.57 -17.57 10.83
CA ASN A 204 9.94 -17.33 11.26
C ASN A 204 10.33 -15.85 11.15
N THR A 205 9.88 -15.19 10.07
CA THR A 205 10.21 -13.78 9.80
C THR A 205 8.96 -13.00 9.43
N PHE A 206 8.68 -11.92 10.18
CA PHE A 206 7.69 -10.93 9.79
C PHE A 206 8.32 -9.88 8.89
N VAL A 207 7.63 -9.54 7.81
CA VAL A 207 8.07 -8.54 6.81
C VAL A 207 7.05 -7.42 6.78
N GLY A 208 7.43 -6.24 7.25
CA GLY A 208 6.55 -5.08 7.28
C GLY A 208 6.66 -4.22 6.02
N CYS A 209 5.52 -3.92 5.40
CA CYS A 209 5.41 -3.07 4.22
C CYS A 209 4.62 -1.80 4.51
N ALA A 210 4.70 -0.85 3.58
CA ALA A 210 4.05 0.46 3.57
C ALA A 210 4.55 1.47 4.61
N GLY A 211 3.87 2.62 4.65
CA GLY A 211 4.36 3.84 5.32
C GLY A 211 4.54 3.72 6.82
N THR A 212 3.67 2.98 7.49
CA THR A 212 3.76 2.79 8.95
C THR A 212 5.04 2.05 9.33
N PHE A 213 5.35 0.93 8.67
CA PHE A 213 6.57 0.18 8.96
C PHE A 213 7.84 0.94 8.60
N THR A 214 7.84 1.67 7.48
CA THR A 214 9.00 2.50 7.13
C THR A 214 9.22 3.65 8.11
N THR A 215 8.13 4.22 8.66
CA THR A 215 8.21 5.23 9.73
C THR A 215 8.76 4.62 11.03
N LEU A 216 8.27 3.45 11.44
CA LEU A 216 8.79 2.73 12.61
C LEU A 216 10.28 2.43 12.46
N SER A 217 10.71 1.99 11.27
CA SER A 217 12.13 1.76 10.97
C SER A 217 12.96 3.05 11.07
N ALA A 218 12.48 4.17 10.53
CA ALA A 218 13.17 5.45 10.63
C ALA A 218 13.33 5.91 12.09
N LEU A 219 12.27 5.79 12.89
CA LEU A 219 12.28 6.13 14.33
C LEU A 219 13.22 5.22 15.10
N ALA A 220 13.16 3.91 14.90
CA ALA A 220 14.00 2.94 15.60
C ALA A 220 15.49 3.11 15.29
N GLN A 221 15.82 3.63 14.10
CA GLN A 221 17.17 3.98 13.69
C GLN A 221 17.60 5.40 14.07
N ASN A 222 16.72 6.21 14.68
CA ASN A 222 16.94 7.62 14.99
C ASN A 222 17.41 8.41 13.75
N LEU A 223 16.70 8.26 12.62
CA LEU A 223 17.02 8.99 11.41
C LEU A 223 16.50 10.43 11.50
N ASP A 224 17.35 11.42 11.21
CA ASP A 224 16.98 12.83 11.18
C ASP A 224 16.07 13.17 9.98
N SER A 225 16.11 12.34 8.94
CA SER A 225 15.26 12.46 7.75
C SER A 225 14.99 11.08 7.16
N TYR A 226 13.93 10.99 6.33
CA TYR A 226 13.58 9.75 5.66
C TYR A 226 14.69 9.36 4.66
N ASP A 227 15.34 8.23 4.90
CA ASP A 227 16.37 7.66 4.04
C ASP A 227 15.93 6.25 3.56
N PRO A 228 15.43 6.13 2.33
CA PRO A 228 14.93 4.86 1.81
C PRO A 228 16.00 3.76 1.74
N LYS A 229 17.28 4.11 1.57
CA LYS A 229 18.36 3.13 1.52
C LYS A 229 18.69 2.52 2.88
N ARG A 230 18.50 3.30 3.95
CA ARG A 230 18.68 2.80 5.32
C ARG A 230 17.46 2.08 5.86
N ILE A 231 16.27 2.43 5.36
CA ILE A 231 14.99 1.85 5.78
C ILE A 231 14.75 0.51 5.08
N HIS A 232 14.97 0.45 3.76
CA HIS A 232 14.75 -0.75 2.98
C HIS A 232 15.61 -1.91 3.49
N MET A 233 14.99 -3.08 3.71
CA MET A 233 15.64 -4.29 4.26
C MET A 233 16.25 -4.11 5.66
N SER A 234 15.89 -3.06 6.39
CA SER A 234 16.30 -2.90 7.79
C SER A 234 15.60 -3.91 8.69
N GLU A 235 16.30 -4.38 9.72
CA GLU A 235 15.78 -5.33 10.69
C GLU A 235 15.52 -4.65 12.04
N LEU A 236 14.34 -4.91 12.58
CA LEU A 236 13.95 -4.44 13.91
C LEU A 236 13.68 -5.62 14.83
N SER A 237 14.24 -5.61 16.02
CA SER A 237 13.83 -6.57 17.04
C SER A 237 12.53 -6.11 17.72
N PHE A 238 11.72 -7.06 18.19
CA PHE A 238 10.50 -6.75 18.94
C PHE A 238 10.73 -5.86 20.18
N ALA A 239 11.94 -5.86 20.73
CA ALA A 239 12.29 -4.98 21.85
C ALA A 239 12.46 -3.50 21.45
N ARG A 240 12.53 -3.20 20.14
CA ARG A 240 12.68 -1.84 19.60
C ARG A 240 11.41 -1.26 19.00
N ILE A 241 10.37 -2.07 18.86
CA ILE A 241 9.04 -1.68 18.41
C ILE A 241 8.15 -1.45 19.63
#